data_0a557d0b79975233139adbf7767efd10
#
_entry.id   0a557d0b79975233139adbf7767efd10
#
_cell.length_a   1.000
_cell.length_b   1.000
_cell.length_c   1.000
_cell.angle_alpha   90.00
_cell.angle_beta   90.00
_cell.angle_gamma   90.00
#
_symmetry.space_group_name_H-M   'P 1'
#
loop_
_entity.id
_entity.type
_entity.pdbx_description
1 polymer ?
#
loop_
_entity_poly.entity_id
_entity_poly.type
_entity_poly.pdbx_seq_one_letter_code
_entity_poly.pdbx_strand_id
1 'polypeptide(L)'
;IDSAFVARLRENALTAVSLSFPITTLMNAASIWIGVGVNVLIAGYLGQKKQDEANETVTHGLLLAFGIGALLNLMSLLIMKPYFRAFTNNEEIYQLSIAYMSVCSFMQIPNMVHIAIQKMIQATGNMVAPMWFQIAGVVVNFVFDPILIFGIGIFPAMGIRGAAVATVAGYLLSMILAFALLLGKKQKVQVKIKGFHLQKQMIRRIFAFGLPSFIMNALSSFVVTFVNLFLVAYSDTAIAFFGAYFKVQQLIVMTVNGLIQGCLPVMRFNYGAGNSERLHSAFRYGTVLVTGMMILGTLAVLLFPAQILELFTASEAMRSFGISAMR
;
A
#
# COMPACT_ATOMS: atom_id res chain seq x y z
N ILE A 1 -9.76 -1.83 7.79
CA ILE A 1 -10.18 -2.85 8.76
C ILE A 1 -9.99 -2.28 10.16
N ASP A 2 -8.80 -1.97 10.61
CA ASP A 2 -8.46 -1.44 11.93
C ASP A 2 -9.36 -0.26 12.32
N SER A 3 -9.53 0.72 11.43
CA SER A 3 -10.38 1.90 11.69
C SER A 3 -11.84 1.55 11.99
N ALA A 4 -12.36 0.46 11.41
CA ALA A 4 -13.74 0.02 11.65
C ALA A 4 -13.92 -0.58 13.04
N PHE A 5 -12.92 -1.31 13.54
CA PHE A 5 -12.94 -1.85 14.90
C PHE A 5 -12.60 -0.79 15.94
N VAL A 6 -11.63 0.08 15.66
CA VAL A 6 -11.24 1.17 16.55
C VAL A 6 -12.35 2.19 16.73
N ALA A 7 -13.16 2.45 15.70
CA ALA A 7 -14.34 3.32 15.77
C ALA A 7 -15.38 2.85 16.82
N ARG A 8 -15.41 1.53 17.12
CA ARG A 8 -16.29 0.96 18.15
C ARG A 8 -15.78 1.14 19.59
N LEU A 9 -14.51 1.53 19.76
CA LEU A 9 -13.94 1.79 21.08
C LEU A 9 -14.38 3.14 21.60
N ARG A 10 -13.89 4.21 20.96
CA ARG A 10 -14.16 5.63 21.32
C ARG A 10 -13.84 6.52 20.12
N GLU A 11 -14.51 7.67 20.02
CA GLU A 11 -14.26 8.67 18.99
C GLU A 11 -12.82 9.19 19.00
N ASN A 12 -12.26 9.44 20.20
CA ASN A 12 -10.86 9.87 20.36
C ASN A 12 -9.85 8.86 19.81
N ALA A 13 -10.13 7.55 19.89
CA ALA A 13 -9.27 6.52 19.33
C ALA A 13 -9.30 6.53 17.79
N LEU A 14 -10.46 6.74 17.19
CA LEU A 14 -10.59 6.90 15.74
C LEU A 14 -9.84 8.14 15.24
N THR A 15 -9.93 9.25 15.97
CA THR A 15 -9.20 10.49 15.68
C THR A 15 -7.69 10.25 15.73
N ALA A 16 -7.20 9.52 16.73
CA ALA A 16 -5.78 9.19 16.87
C ALA A 16 -5.24 8.36 15.68
N VAL A 17 -6.01 7.35 15.21
CA VAL A 17 -5.67 6.58 14.00
C VAL A 17 -5.66 7.48 12.77
N SER A 18 -6.66 8.36 12.65
CA SER A 18 -6.77 9.28 11.51
C SER A 18 -5.60 10.27 11.43
N LEU A 19 -5.14 10.79 12.56
CA LEU A 19 -3.94 11.64 12.63
C LEU A 19 -2.65 10.89 12.28
N SER A 20 -2.60 9.58 12.49
CA SER A 20 -1.45 8.74 12.13
C SER A 20 -1.42 8.38 10.64
N PHE A 21 -2.55 8.50 9.94
CA PHE A 21 -2.72 8.07 8.53
C PHE A 21 -1.73 8.72 7.54
N PRO A 22 -1.44 10.03 7.60
CA PRO A 22 -0.47 10.65 6.69
C PRO A 22 0.94 10.04 6.81
N ILE A 23 1.39 9.77 8.04
CA ILE A 23 2.72 9.18 8.28
C ILE A 23 2.76 7.76 7.70
N THR A 24 1.76 6.92 8.01
CA THR A 24 1.71 5.54 7.51
C THR A 24 1.58 5.47 5.99
N THR A 25 0.86 6.40 5.38
CA THR A 25 0.73 6.52 3.92
C THR A 25 2.06 6.88 3.27
N LEU A 26 2.81 7.83 3.82
CA LEU A 26 4.14 8.21 3.32
C LEU A 26 5.12 7.03 3.43
N MET A 27 5.11 6.32 4.55
CA MET A 27 5.91 5.11 4.75
C MET A 27 5.58 4.03 3.73
N ASN A 28 4.30 3.84 3.42
CA ASN A 28 3.85 2.87 2.42
C ASN A 28 4.27 3.29 1.00
N ALA A 29 4.20 4.58 0.68
CA ALA A 29 4.70 5.12 -0.58
C ALA A 29 6.20 4.85 -0.78
N ALA A 30 7.02 4.98 0.28
CA ALA A 30 8.43 4.63 0.25
C ALA A 30 8.66 3.14 0.01
N SER A 31 7.82 2.27 0.59
CA SER A 31 7.87 0.82 0.35
C SER A 31 7.60 0.47 -1.11
N ILE A 32 6.59 1.12 -1.70
CA ILE A 32 6.24 0.98 -3.13
C ILE A 32 7.38 1.49 -4.01
N TRP A 33 8.02 2.60 -3.65
CA TRP A 33 9.16 3.16 -4.38
C TRP A 33 10.26 2.13 -4.61
N ILE A 34 10.77 1.55 -3.53
CA ILE A 34 11.82 0.53 -3.61
C ILE A 34 11.32 -0.72 -4.34
N GLY A 35 10.13 -1.20 -3.99
CA GLY A 35 9.54 -2.40 -4.59
C GLY A 35 9.39 -2.31 -6.11
N VAL A 36 8.87 -1.19 -6.64
CA VAL A 36 8.71 -0.99 -8.09
C VAL A 36 10.04 -0.86 -8.79
N GLY A 37 11.01 -0.13 -8.21
CA GLY A 37 12.35 -0.01 -8.77
C GLY A 37 13.04 -1.35 -8.95
N VAL A 38 12.96 -2.20 -7.93
CA VAL A 38 13.50 -3.58 -7.96
C VAL A 38 12.77 -4.44 -8.99
N ASN A 39 11.43 -4.38 -9.04
CA ASN A 39 10.62 -5.13 -10.00
C ASN A 39 11.03 -4.84 -11.45
N VAL A 40 11.13 -3.57 -11.80
CA VAL A 40 11.47 -3.10 -13.14
C VAL A 40 12.84 -3.61 -13.58
N LEU A 41 13.83 -3.52 -12.68
CA LEU A 41 15.20 -3.96 -13.00
C LEU A 41 15.29 -5.48 -13.13
N ILE A 42 14.72 -6.24 -12.20
CA ILE A 42 14.73 -7.72 -12.27
C ILE A 42 14.05 -8.21 -13.54
N ALA A 43 12.84 -7.70 -13.86
CA ALA A 43 12.14 -8.12 -15.07
C ALA A 43 12.93 -7.79 -16.34
N GLY A 44 13.56 -6.62 -16.39
CA GLY A 44 14.43 -6.22 -17.51
C GLY A 44 15.67 -7.09 -17.65
N TYR A 45 16.36 -7.40 -16.57
CA TYR A 45 17.56 -8.28 -16.61
C TYR A 45 17.22 -9.73 -16.96
N LEU A 46 16.10 -10.26 -16.44
CA LEU A 46 15.62 -11.58 -16.83
C LEU A 46 15.28 -11.63 -18.33
N GLY A 47 14.69 -10.58 -18.88
CA GLY A 47 14.44 -10.45 -20.32
C GLY A 47 15.72 -10.45 -21.15
N GLN A 48 16.79 -9.82 -20.65
CA GLN A 48 18.12 -9.79 -21.26
C GLN A 48 18.93 -11.09 -21.02
N LYS A 49 18.38 -12.08 -20.31
CA LYS A 49 19.07 -13.31 -19.87
C LYS A 49 20.27 -13.06 -18.94
N LYS A 50 20.28 -11.92 -18.25
CA LYS A 50 21.32 -11.51 -17.30
C LYS A 50 20.90 -11.93 -15.88
N GLN A 51 21.08 -13.24 -15.60
CA GLN A 51 20.61 -13.84 -14.34
C GLN A 51 21.39 -13.31 -13.12
N ASP A 52 22.70 -13.07 -13.27
CA ASP A 52 23.54 -12.59 -12.17
C ASP A 52 23.17 -11.17 -11.73
N GLU A 53 22.91 -10.26 -12.67
CA GLU A 53 22.47 -8.91 -12.40
C GLU A 53 21.06 -8.88 -11.77
N ALA A 54 20.18 -9.80 -12.19
CA ALA A 54 18.87 -9.98 -11.56
C ALA A 54 19.02 -10.41 -10.09
N ASN A 55 19.87 -11.38 -9.79
CA ASN A 55 20.13 -11.85 -8.43
C ASN A 55 20.82 -10.77 -7.56
N GLU A 56 21.75 -10.02 -8.12
CA GLU A 56 22.34 -8.86 -7.44
C GLU A 56 21.31 -7.79 -7.12
N THR A 57 20.37 -7.54 -8.02
CA THR A 57 19.28 -6.60 -7.79
C THR A 57 18.38 -7.05 -6.63
N VAL A 58 18.11 -8.36 -6.48
CA VAL A 58 17.39 -8.91 -5.33
C VAL A 58 18.09 -8.57 -4.02
N THR A 59 19.40 -8.81 -3.95
CA THR A 59 20.18 -8.56 -2.73
C THR A 59 20.23 -7.07 -2.39
N HIS A 60 20.47 -6.19 -3.38
CA HIS A 60 20.41 -4.73 -3.19
C HIS A 60 19.02 -4.27 -2.74
N GLY A 61 17.96 -4.81 -3.34
CA GLY A 61 16.58 -4.49 -2.98
C GLY A 61 16.23 -4.87 -1.53
N LEU A 62 16.68 -6.04 -1.07
CA LEU A 62 16.51 -6.45 0.32
C LEU A 62 17.27 -5.54 1.29
N LEU A 63 18.53 -5.23 0.99
CA LEU A 63 19.34 -4.33 1.82
C LEU A 63 18.72 -2.93 1.91
N LEU A 64 18.23 -2.40 0.79
CA LEU A 64 17.54 -1.12 0.77
C LEU A 64 16.23 -1.16 1.55
N ALA A 65 15.44 -2.24 1.42
CA ALA A 65 14.20 -2.39 2.17
C ALA A 65 14.45 -2.42 3.69
N PHE A 66 15.45 -3.18 4.13
CA PHE A 66 15.84 -3.18 5.55
C PHE A 66 16.40 -1.82 6.00
N GLY A 67 17.35 -1.25 5.26
CA GLY A 67 18.04 -0.02 5.64
C GLY A 67 17.10 1.19 5.68
N ILE A 68 16.28 1.36 4.63
CA ILE A 68 15.31 2.47 4.57
C ILE A 68 14.15 2.22 5.54
N GLY A 69 13.70 0.96 5.70
CA GLY A 69 12.71 0.60 6.69
C GLY A 69 13.16 0.95 8.12
N ALA A 70 14.42 0.64 8.46
CA ALA A 70 15.00 1.01 9.75
C ALA A 70 15.15 2.53 9.91
N LEU A 71 15.58 3.23 8.85
CA LEU A 71 15.67 4.70 8.85
C LEU A 71 14.31 5.35 9.07
N LEU A 72 13.30 4.92 8.33
CA LEU A 72 11.93 5.45 8.46
C LEU A 72 11.31 5.12 9.82
N ASN A 73 11.59 3.93 10.37
CA ASN A 73 11.21 3.58 11.74
C ASN A 73 11.81 4.57 12.74
N LEU A 74 13.12 4.80 12.66
CA LEU A 74 13.81 5.75 13.55
C LEU A 74 13.27 7.17 13.39
N MET A 75 13.12 7.65 12.15
CA MET A 75 12.54 8.96 11.86
C MET A 75 11.13 9.10 12.42
N SER A 76 10.29 8.09 12.25
CA SER A 76 8.92 8.06 12.79
C SER A 76 8.93 8.21 14.32
N LEU A 77 9.77 7.45 15.03
CA LEU A 77 9.89 7.53 16.47
C LEU A 77 10.37 8.91 16.96
N LEU A 78 11.26 9.57 16.22
CA LEU A 78 11.76 10.90 16.54
C LEU A 78 10.72 12.01 16.28
N ILE A 79 10.00 11.89 15.15
CA ILE A 79 9.09 12.95 14.67
C ILE A 79 7.69 12.84 15.28
N MET A 80 7.24 11.65 15.72
CA MET A 80 5.86 11.46 16.16
C MET A 80 5.43 12.41 17.30
N LYS A 81 6.28 12.67 18.28
CA LYS A 81 5.96 13.55 19.41
C LYS A 81 5.69 14.99 18.98
N PRO A 82 6.63 15.70 18.29
CA PRO A 82 6.37 17.06 17.82
C PRO A 82 5.24 17.11 16.80
N TYR A 83 5.11 16.09 15.93
CA TYR A 83 4.04 15.99 14.95
C TYR A 83 2.66 16.00 15.64
N PHE A 84 2.38 15.06 16.55
CA PHE A 84 1.07 14.99 17.17
C PHE A 84 0.76 16.20 18.05
N ARG A 85 1.77 16.81 18.71
CA ARG A 85 1.58 18.07 19.46
C ARG A 85 1.19 19.24 18.55
N ALA A 86 1.63 19.27 17.30
CA ALA A 86 1.25 20.31 16.37
C ALA A 86 -0.21 20.16 15.86
N PHE A 87 -0.78 18.94 15.89
CA PHE A 87 -2.12 18.66 15.36
C PHE A 87 -3.22 18.50 16.42
N THR A 88 -2.89 18.30 17.70
CA THR A 88 -3.88 18.18 18.76
C THR A 88 -3.41 18.76 20.10
N ASN A 89 -4.31 19.52 20.73
CA ASN A 89 -4.13 19.99 22.12
C ASN A 89 -4.83 19.07 23.13
N ASN A 90 -5.59 18.08 22.68
CA ASN A 90 -6.26 17.11 23.54
C ASN A 90 -5.25 16.04 23.98
N GLU A 91 -4.98 15.99 25.28
CA GLU A 91 -3.98 15.07 25.85
C GLU A 91 -4.35 13.60 25.65
N GLU A 92 -5.64 13.23 25.72
CA GLU A 92 -6.09 11.85 25.49
C GLU A 92 -5.81 11.42 24.05
N ILE A 93 -6.17 12.26 23.05
CA ILE A 93 -5.91 11.98 21.62
C ILE A 93 -4.41 11.89 21.38
N TYR A 94 -3.61 12.78 21.98
CA TYR A 94 -2.16 12.76 21.88
C TYR A 94 -1.57 11.44 22.39
N GLN A 95 -1.95 11.00 23.61
CA GLN A 95 -1.45 9.77 24.21
C GLN A 95 -1.88 8.52 23.39
N LEU A 96 -3.11 8.50 22.89
CA LEU A 96 -3.59 7.42 22.03
C LEU A 96 -2.83 7.39 20.70
N SER A 97 -2.53 8.55 20.10
CA SER A 97 -1.74 8.65 18.86
C SER A 97 -0.30 8.15 19.06
N ILE A 98 0.34 8.53 20.13
CA ILE A 98 1.67 8.04 20.50
C ILE A 98 1.65 6.52 20.73
N ALA A 99 0.67 6.03 21.49
CA ALA A 99 0.53 4.61 21.78
C ALA A 99 0.33 3.75 20.52
N TYR A 100 -0.46 4.23 19.59
CA TYR A 100 -0.69 3.58 18.29
C TYR A 100 0.56 3.65 17.40
N MET A 101 1.10 4.87 17.21
CA MET A 101 2.20 5.09 16.27
C MET A 101 3.51 4.45 16.74
N SER A 102 3.76 4.38 18.04
CA SER A 102 4.95 3.70 18.59
C SER A 102 5.00 2.22 18.17
N VAL A 103 3.86 1.53 18.16
CA VAL A 103 3.77 0.14 17.69
C VAL A 103 3.82 0.08 16.16
N CYS A 104 3.05 0.94 15.47
CA CYS A 104 3.04 0.99 14.01
C CYS A 104 4.41 1.31 13.40
N SER A 105 5.27 2.04 14.11
CA SER A 105 6.63 2.31 13.62
C SER A 105 7.42 1.03 13.38
N PHE A 106 7.28 0.01 14.25
CA PHE A 106 7.94 -1.28 14.05
C PHE A 106 7.41 -2.10 12.86
N MET A 107 6.21 -1.79 12.38
CA MET A 107 5.64 -2.42 11.19
C MET A 107 6.40 -2.06 9.91
N GLN A 108 7.18 -0.95 9.90
CA GLN A 108 7.77 -0.41 8.68
C GLN A 108 8.81 -1.35 8.06
N ILE A 109 9.66 -1.98 8.87
CA ILE A 109 10.64 -2.94 8.36
C ILE A 109 9.94 -4.17 7.73
N PRO A 110 9.06 -4.90 8.44
CA PRO A 110 8.32 -6.01 7.86
C PRO A 110 7.54 -5.62 6.60
N ASN A 111 6.88 -4.46 6.61
CA ASN A 111 6.12 -3.96 5.47
C ASN A 111 7.01 -3.71 4.24
N MET A 112 8.13 -2.97 4.40
CA MET A 112 9.04 -2.70 3.29
C MET A 112 9.64 -3.98 2.71
N VAL A 113 10.07 -4.88 3.57
CA VAL A 113 10.71 -6.13 3.15
C VAL A 113 9.72 -7.03 2.43
N HIS A 114 8.50 -7.21 2.98
CA HIS A 114 7.51 -8.04 2.33
C HIS A 114 7.07 -7.46 0.97
N ILE A 115 6.88 -6.13 0.85
CA ILE A 115 6.57 -5.47 -0.43
C ILE A 115 7.73 -5.62 -1.42
N ALA A 116 8.97 -5.45 -0.98
CA ALA A 116 10.12 -5.65 -1.85
C ALA A 116 10.16 -7.09 -2.39
N ILE A 117 10.02 -8.10 -1.55
CA ILE A 117 10.00 -9.51 -1.96
C ILE A 117 8.79 -9.80 -2.87
N GLN A 118 7.62 -9.27 -2.54
CA GLN A 118 6.44 -9.35 -3.40
C GLN A 118 6.75 -8.89 -4.81
N LYS A 119 7.38 -7.72 -4.94
CA LYS A 119 7.74 -7.12 -6.23
C LYS A 119 8.84 -7.91 -6.97
N MET A 120 9.80 -8.48 -6.24
CA MET A 120 10.82 -9.37 -6.81
C MET A 120 10.21 -10.61 -7.43
N ILE A 121 9.28 -11.26 -6.74
CA ILE A 121 8.61 -12.47 -7.22
C ILE A 121 7.66 -12.13 -8.39
N GLN A 122 6.93 -11.02 -8.31
CA GLN A 122 6.10 -10.52 -9.41
C GLN A 122 6.93 -10.25 -10.69
N ALA A 123 8.17 -9.76 -10.56
CA ALA A 123 9.07 -9.54 -11.68
C ALA A 123 9.42 -10.83 -12.45
N THR A 124 9.33 -12.00 -11.81
CA THR A 124 9.54 -13.30 -12.46
C THR A 124 8.31 -13.82 -13.22
N GLY A 125 7.20 -13.09 -13.20
CA GLY A 125 5.90 -13.46 -13.77
C GLY A 125 4.99 -14.23 -12.79
N ASN A 126 5.45 -14.53 -11.58
CA ASN A 126 4.62 -15.21 -10.57
C ASN A 126 3.80 -14.19 -9.78
N MET A 127 2.51 -14.05 -10.09
CA MET A 127 1.58 -13.15 -9.41
C MET A 127 0.80 -13.85 -8.28
N VAL A 128 0.68 -15.18 -8.37
CA VAL A 128 -0.17 -15.96 -7.47
C VAL A 128 0.46 -16.13 -6.09
N ALA A 129 1.74 -16.44 -6.04
CA ALA A 129 2.43 -16.66 -4.76
C ALA A 129 2.46 -15.40 -3.87
N PRO A 130 2.76 -14.18 -4.40
CA PRO A 130 2.62 -12.94 -3.63
C PRO A 130 1.21 -12.67 -3.12
N MET A 131 0.19 -13.02 -3.89
CA MET A 131 -1.20 -12.89 -3.46
C MET A 131 -1.48 -13.70 -2.19
N TRP A 132 -1.01 -14.95 -2.13
CA TRP A 132 -1.29 -15.82 -0.99
C TRP A 132 -0.65 -15.33 0.32
N PHE A 133 0.61 -14.92 0.32
CA PHE A 133 1.20 -14.43 1.57
C PHE A 133 0.62 -13.07 1.99
N GLN A 134 0.18 -12.24 1.04
CA GLN A 134 -0.53 -11.01 1.37
C GLN A 134 -1.91 -11.29 1.97
N ILE A 135 -2.67 -12.23 1.40
CA ILE A 135 -3.97 -12.66 1.96
C ILE A 135 -3.76 -13.22 3.37
N ALA A 136 -2.76 -14.08 3.59
CA ALA A 136 -2.47 -14.63 4.91
C ALA A 136 -2.22 -13.53 5.95
N GLY A 137 -1.44 -12.50 5.61
CA GLY A 137 -1.22 -11.35 6.50
C GLY A 137 -2.48 -10.56 6.79
N VAL A 138 -3.33 -10.32 5.78
CA VAL A 138 -4.62 -9.63 5.97
C VAL A 138 -5.58 -10.45 6.83
N VAL A 139 -5.63 -11.77 6.65
CA VAL A 139 -6.47 -12.66 7.47
C VAL A 139 -6.01 -12.64 8.93
N VAL A 140 -4.70 -12.69 9.17
CA VAL A 140 -4.16 -12.57 10.55
C VAL A 140 -4.55 -11.23 11.17
N ASN A 141 -4.35 -10.13 10.46
CA ASN A 141 -4.76 -8.81 10.94
C ASN A 141 -6.26 -8.80 11.27
N PHE A 142 -7.12 -9.26 10.34
CA PHE A 142 -8.58 -9.28 10.52
C PHE A 142 -9.04 -10.12 11.72
N VAL A 143 -8.41 -11.26 11.97
CA VAL A 143 -8.74 -12.15 13.08
C VAL A 143 -8.22 -11.60 14.41
N PHE A 144 -6.98 -11.09 14.43
CA PHE A 144 -6.37 -10.59 15.67
C PHE A 144 -6.86 -9.20 16.07
N ASP A 145 -7.37 -8.38 15.13
CA ASP A 145 -7.95 -7.06 15.46
C ASP A 145 -9.00 -7.16 16.58
N PRO A 146 -10.12 -7.87 16.43
CA PRO A 146 -11.13 -7.93 17.49
C PRO A 146 -10.61 -8.63 18.76
N ILE A 147 -9.74 -9.62 18.63
CA ILE A 147 -9.18 -10.37 19.75
C ILE A 147 -8.33 -9.46 20.64
N LEU A 148 -7.42 -8.70 20.06
CA LEU A 148 -6.48 -7.84 20.79
C LEU A 148 -7.10 -6.49 21.20
N ILE A 149 -8.02 -5.97 20.39
CA ILE A 149 -8.70 -4.71 20.70
C ILE A 149 -9.63 -4.88 21.90
N PHE A 150 -10.49 -5.90 21.88
CA PHE A 150 -11.54 -6.10 22.88
C PHE A 150 -11.15 -7.07 23.99
N GLY A 151 -10.04 -7.78 23.86
CA GLY A 151 -9.59 -8.73 24.87
C GLY A 151 -10.43 -10.02 24.88
N ILE A 152 -10.49 -10.73 23.74
CA ILE A 152 -11.26 -11.98 23.65
C ILE A 152 -10.39 -13.18 24.02
N GLY A 153 -10.90 -14.06 24.85
CA GLY A 153 -10.23 -15.28 25.29
C GLY A 153 -9.14 -15.01 26.32
N ILE A 154 -7.93 -15.47 26.06
CA ILE A 154 -6.77 -15.35 26.96
C ILE A 154 -6.00 -14.01 26.82
N PHE A 155 -6.36 -13.20 25.85
CA PHE A 155 -5.66 -11.94 25.56
C PHE A 155 -6.28 -10.78 26.34
N PRO A 156 -5.47 -9.90 26.96
CA PRO A 156 -5.96 -8.69 27.61
C PRO A 156 -6.48 -7.70 26.56
N ALA A 157 -7.48 -6.89 26.92
CA ALA A 157 -7.96 -5.80 26.09
C ALA A 157 -6.88 -4.71 25.94
N MET A 158 -6.28 -4.61 24.77
CA MET A 158 -5.19 -3.66 24.48
C MET A 158 -5.70 -2.37 23.80
N GLY A 159 -6.99 -2.29 23.47
CA GLY A 159 -7.58 -1.14 22.81
C GLY A 159 -6.85 -0.79 21.50
N ILE A 160 -6.51 0.50 21.33
CA ILE A 160 -5.85 1.00 20.11
C ILE A 160 -4.46 0.37 19.86
N ARG A 161 -3.73 -0.01 20.93
CA ARG A 161 -2.47 -0.74 20.80
C ARG A 161 -2.70 -2.13 20.21
N GLY A 162 -3.82 -2.77 20.54
CA GLY A 162 -4.21 -4.07 19.99
C GLY A 162 -4.35 -4.05 18.48
N ALA A 163 -4.99 -3.01 17.92
CA ALA A 163 -5.07 -2.81 16.48
C ALA A 163 -3.68 -2.69 15.84
N ALA A 164 -2.79 -1.88 16.43
CA ALA A 164 -1.43 -1.74 15.93
C ALA A 164 -0.64 -3.06 15.98
N VAL A 165 -0.76 -3.83 17.07
CA VAL A 165 -0.10 -5.14 17.21
C VAL A 165 -0.63 -6.15 16.20
N ALA A 166 -1.95 -6.20 15.95
CA ALA A 166 -2.55 -7.07 14.95
C ALA A 166 -2.01 -6.75 13.54
N THR A 167 -1.89 -5.47 13.20
CA THR A 167 -1.32 -5.01 11.94
C THR A 167 0.15 -5.41 11.81
N VAL A 168 0.96 -5.22 12.85
CA VAL A 168 2.37 -5.66 12.87
C VAL A 168 2.47 -7.18 12.69
N ALA A 169 1.64 -7.96 13.39
CA ALA A 169 1.61 -9.41 13.26
C ALA A 169 1.27 -9.87 11.83
N GLY A 170 0.30 -9.21 11.17
CA GLY A 170 -0.04 -9.46 9.78
C GLY A 170 1.12 -9.22 8.82
N TYR A 171 1.84 -8.10 8.97
CA TYR A 171 3.02 -7.82 8.14
C TYR A 171 4.21 -8.72 8.46
N LEU A 172 4.41 -9.10 9.72
CA LEU A 172 5.44 -10.07 10.10
C LEU A 172 5.19 -11.44 9.47
N LEU A 173 3.96 -11.94 9.53
CA LEU A 173 3.61 -13.20 8.86
C LEU A 173 3.82 -13.10 7.34
N SER A 174 3.34 -12.02 6.72
CA SER A 174 3.55 -11.80 5.28
C SER A 174 5.04 -11.78 4.93
N MET A 175 5.88 -11.14 5.73
CA MET A 175 7.33 -11.10 5.56
C MET A 175 7.96 -12.50 5.68
N ILE A 176 7.59 -13.26 6.71
CA ILE A 176 8.11 -14.62 6.95
C ILE A 176 7.77 -15.53 5.76
N LEU A 177 6.51 -15.52 5.33
CA LEU A 177 6.06 -16.32 4.18
C LEU A 177 6.73 -15.88 2.88
N ALA A 178 6.92 -14.57 2.68
CA ALA A 178 7.62 -14.01 1.54
C ALA A 178 9.09 -14.45 1.50
N PHE A 179 9.79 -14.42 2.64
CA PHE A 179 11.15 -14.95 2.75
C PHE A 179 11.22 -16.45 2.50
N ALA A 180 10.34 -17.23 3.12
CA ALA A 180 10.28 -18.67 2.92
C ALA A 180 10.12 -19.02 1.43
N LEU A 181 9.31 -18.23 0.72
CA LEU A 181 9.12 -18.39 -0.71
C LEU A 181 10.37 -17.95 -1.51
N LEU A 182 10.94 -16.78 -1.21
CA LEU A 182 12.13 -16.26 -1.92
C LEU A 182 13.34 -17.16 -1.79
N LEU A 183 13.56 -17.74 -0.61
CA LEU A 183 14.67 -18.67 -0.35
C LEU A 183 14.41 -20.08 -0.90
N GLY A 184 13.22 -20.36 -1.40
CA GLY A 184 12.85 -21.63 -2.01
C GLY A 184 13.67 -21.91 -3.29
N LYS A 185 14.19 -23.13 -3.43
CA LYS A 185 15.05 -23.57 -4.57
C LYS A 185 14.38 -23.45 -5.96
N LYS A 186 13.06 -23.30 -6.02
CA LYS A 186 12.30 -23.23 -7.29
C LYS A 186 12.14 -21.80 -7.83
N GLN A 187 12.70 -20.79 -7.17
CA GLN A 187 12.55 -19.40 -7.61
C GLN A 187 13.51 -19.07 -8.75
N LYS A 188 13.04 -18.27 -9.71
CA LYS A 188 13.83 -17.81 -10.86
C LYS A 188 14.90 -16.78 -10.46
N VAL A 189 14.79 -16.18 -9.29
CA VAL A 189 15.75 -15.24 -8.73
C VAL A 189 16.13 -15.66 -7.34
N GLN A 190 17.38 -15.42 -6.96
CA GLN A 190 17.96 -15.87 -5.69
C GLN A 190 18.73 -14.74 -5.02
N VAL A 191 18.85 -14.82 -3.69
CA VAL A 191 19.67 -13.89 -2.92
C VAL A 191 21.15 -14.28 -3.12
N LYS A 192 21.95 -13.37 -3.67
CA LYS A 192 23.39 -13.56 -3.91
C LYS A 192 24.18 -12.98 -2.74
N ILE A 193 24.65 -13.85 -1.82
CA ILE A 193 25.44 -13.43 -0.67
C ILE A 193 26.95 -13.53 -0.97
N LYS A 194 27.39 -14.62 -1.63
CA LYS A 194 28.82 -14.81 -1.96
C LYS A 194 29.23 -13.88 -3.09
N GLY A 195 30.31 -13.11 -2.88
CA GLY A 195 30.83 -12.17 -3.87
C GLY A 195 29.94 -10.93 -4.09
N PHE A 196 29.02 -10.65 -3.17
CA PHE A 196 28.19 -9.47 -3.23
C PHE A 196 29.00 -8.22 -2.91
N HIS A 197 28.90 -7.22 -3.77
CA HIS A 197 29.47 -5.89 -3.56
C HIS A 197 28.37 -4.84 -3.71
N LEU A 198 28.32 -3.88 -2.78
CA LEU A 198 27.37 -2.80 -2.84
C LEU A 198 27.69 -1.88 -4.04
N GLN A 199 26.80 -1.84 -5.01
CA GLN A 199 26.96 -1.06 -6.25
C GLN A 199 26.12 0.21 -6.21
N LYS A 200 26.77 1.36 -6.09
CA LYS A 200 26.09 2.67 -6.09
C LYS A 200 25.21 2.87 -7.34
N GLN A 201 25.65 2.36 -8.49
CA GLN A 201 24.89 2.45 -9.73
C GLN A 201 23.60 1.66 -9.70
N MET A 202 23.60 0.44 -9.09
CA MET A 202 22.41 -0.36 -8.91
C MET A 202 21.40 0.33 -8.00
N ILE A 203 21.87 0.87 -6.89
CA ILE A 203 21.04 1.66 -5.95
C ILE A 203 20.39 2.84 -6.67
N ARG A 204 21.20 3.64 -7.41
CA ARG A 204 20.68 4.77 -8.17
C ARG A 204 19.61 4.37 -9.20
N ARG A 205 19.79 3.23 -9.87
CA ARG A 205 18.79 2.69 -10.82
C ARG A 205 17.49 2.27 -10.11
N ILE A 206 17.58 1.58 -8.96
CA ILE A 206 16.39 1.20 -8.18
C ILE A 206 15.58 2.45 -7.82
N PHE A 207 16.24 3.48 -7.28
CA PHE A 207 15.57 4.74 -6.93
C PHE A 207 14.97 5.44 -8.16
N ALA A 208 15.72 5.53 -9.26
CA ALA A 208 15.27 6.22 -10.47
C ALA A 208 14.03 5.55 -11.10
N PHE A 209 14.02 4.22 -11.20
CA PHE A 209 12.87 3.49 -11.77
C PHE A 209 11.65 3.43 -10.85
N GLY A 210 11.83 3.51 -9.55
CA GLY A 210 10.72 3.55 -8.60
C GLY A 210 10.15 4.95 -8.34
N LEU A 211 10.93 6.02 -8.61
CA LEU A 211 10.55 7.41 -8.32
C LEU A 211 9.19 7.84 -8.91
N PRO A 212 8.84 7.51 -10.16
CA PRO A 212 7.53 7.87 -10.69
C PRO A 212 6.37 7.29 -9.87
N SER A 213 6.50 6.05 -9.38
CA SER A 213 5.47 5.43 -8.55
C SER A 213 5.35 6.09 -7.18
N PHE A 214 6.46 6.51 -6.59
CA PHE A 214 6.46 7.29 -5.35
C PHE A 214 5.72 8.62 -5.53
N ILE A 215 6.07 9.38 -6.59
CA ILE A 215 5.44 10.67 -6.89
C ILE A 215 3.94 10.50 -7.12
N MET A 216 3.50 9.49 -7.88
CA MET A 216 2.09 9.22 -8.13
C MET A 216 1.32 8.95 -6.82
N ASN A 217 1.87 8.14 -5.92
CA ASN A 217 1.23 7.84 -4.64
C ASN A 217 1.21 9.07 -3.71
N ALA A 218 2.28 9.84 -3.66
CA ALA A 218 2.35 11.07 -2.89
C ALA A 218 1.36 12.13 -3.40
N LEU A 219 1.30 12.35 -4.71
CA LEU A 219 0.36 13.29 -5.33
C LEU A 219 -1.10 12.95 -5.03
N SER A 220 -1.48 11.67 -5.03
CA SER A 220 -2.84 11.24 -4.68
C SER A 220 -3.25 11.72 -3.29
N SER A 221 -2.34 11.64 -2.31
CA SER A 221 -2.60 12.14 -0.95
C SER A 221 -2.76 13.65 -0.89
N PHE A 222 -1.93 14.39 -1.66
CA PHE A 222 -2.06 15.85 -1.76
C PHE A 222 -3.38 16.26 -2.40
N VAL A 223 -3.80 15.61 -3.49
CA VAL A 223 -5.07 15.92 -4.16
C VAL A 223 -6.24 15.77 -3.21
N VAL A 224 -6.31 14.67 -2.45
CA VAL A 224 -7.40 14.47 -1.46
C VAL A 224 -7.41 15.54 -0.40
N THR A 225 -6.24 15.91 0.12
CA THR A 225 -6.09 16.96 1.13
C THR A 225 -6.56 18.32 0.59
N PHE A 226 -6.12 18.70 -0.61
CA PHE A 226 -6.54 19.96 -1.24
C PHE A 226 -8.04 20.00 -1.50
N VAL A 227 -8.62 18.93 -2.05
CA VAL A 227 -10.07 18.88 -2.30
C VAL A 227 -10.84 19.03 -0.99
N ASN A 228 -10.44 18.34 0.08
CA ASN A 228 -11.08 18.48 1.38
C ASN A 228 -10.97 19.91 1.92
N LEU A 229 -9.83 20.59 1.78
CA LEU A 229 -9.66 21.99 2.19
C LEU A 229 -10.62 22.93 1.46
N PHE A 230 -10.87 22.71 0.17
CA PHE A 230 -11.86 23.48 -0.57
C PHE A 230 -13.28 23.16 -0.13
N LEU A 231 -13.61 21.89 0.10
CA LEU A 231 -14.96 21.46 0.47
C LEU A 231 -15.37 21.93 1.86
N VAL A 232 -14.44 22.09 2.80
CA VAL A 232 -14.70 22.66 4.14
C VAL A 232 -15.34 24.05 4.03
N ALA A 233 -14.99 24.84 3.02
CA ALA A 233 -15.56 26.18 2.81
C ALA A 233 -17.02 26.16 2.30
N TYR A 234 -17.52 25.02 1.83
CA TYR A 234 -18.88 24.92 1.28
C TYR A 234 -19.89 24.29 2.25
N SER A 235 -19.68 23.03 2.67
CA SER A 235 -20.56 22.37 3.65
C SER A 235 -20.00 21.03 4.13
N ASP A 236 -20.40 20.62 5.33
CA ASP A 236 -20.08 19.29 5.88
C ASP A 236 -20.67 18.15 5.03
N THR A 237 -21.85 18.39 4.42
CA THR A 237 -22.49 17.43 3.51
C THR A 237 -21.65 17.18 2.26
N ALA A 238 -20.99 18.20 1.73
CA ALA A 238 -20.09 18.08 0.57
C ALA A 238 -18.85 17.25 0.91
N ILE A 239 -18.29 17.40 2.11
CA ILE A 239 -17.15 16.61 2.60
C ILE A 239 -17.56 15.14 2.76
N ALA A 240 -18.72 14.88 3.39
CA ALA A 240 -19.25 13.54 3.58
C ALA A 240 -19.51 12.83 2.24
N PHE A 241 -20.10 13.54 1.28
CA PHE A 241 -20.31 13.05 -0.09
C PHE A 241 -18.98 12.72 -0.76
N PHE A 242 -18.01 13.63 -0.73
CA PHE A 242 -16.69 13.39 -1.34
C PHE A 242 -15.99 12.19 -0.71
N GLY A 243 -16.10 12.01 0.60
CA GLY A 243 -15.57 10.84 1.30
C GLY A 243 -16.18 9.52 0.82
N ALA A 244 -17.50 9.47 0.60
CA ALA A 244 -18.19 8.31 0.05
C ALA A 244 -17.79 8.06 -1.42
N TYR A 245 -17.83 9.10 -2.26
CA TYR A 245 -17.43 9.05 -3.66
C TYR A 245 -15.98 8.56 -3.81
N PHE A 246 -15.06 9.12 -3.01
CA PHE A 246 -13.65 8.73 -3.04
C PHE A 246 -13.43 7.25 -2.69
N LYS A 247 -14.19 6.70 -1.76
CA LYS A 247 -14.14 5.26 -1.44
C LYS A 247 -14.57 4.39 -2.62
N VAL A 248 -15.62 4.77 -3.33
CA VAL A 248 -16.07 4.08 -4.55
C VAL A 248 -15.02 4.17 -5.65
N GLN A 249 -14.49 5.38 -5.88
CA GLN A 249 -13.42 5.60 -6.84
C GLN A 249 -12.19 4.75 -6.53
N GLN A 250 -11.80 4.65 -5.25
CA GLN A 250 -10.67 3.84 -4.81
C GLN A 250 -10.84 2.33 -5.13
N LEU A 251 -12.05 1.80 -5.02
CA LEU A 251 -12.30 0.39 -5.40
C LEU A 251 -12.01 0.15 -6.88
N ILE A 252 -12.45 1.06 -7.76
CA ILE A 252 -12.21 0.99 -9.20
C ILE A 252 -10.71 1.14 -9.49
N VAL A 253 -10.08 2.15 -8.92
CA VAL A 253 -8.65 2.44 -9.10
C VAL A 253 -7.76 1.30 -8.57
N MET A 254 -8.10 0.68 -7.44
CA MET A 254 -7.36 -0.47 -6.92
C MET A 254 -7.40 -1.66 -7.88
N THR A 255 -8.55 -1.93 -8.50
CA THR A 255 -8.69 -3.01 -9.48
C THR A 255 -7.83 -2.73 -10.72
N VAL A 256 -7.86 -1.50 -11.23
CA VAL A 256 -7.03 -1.04 -12.35
C VAL A 256 -5.54 -1.14 -12.01
N ASN A 257 -5.14 -0.70 -10.81
CA ASN A 257 -3.76 -0.84 -10.34
C ASN A 257 -3.31 -2.30 -10.29
N GLY A 258 -4.19 -3.23 -9.89
CA GLY A 258 -3.93 -4.67 -9.93
C GLY A 258 -3.61 -5.17 -11.34
N LEU A 259 -4.39 -4.75 -12.35
CA LEU A 259 -4.14 -5.07 -13.76
C LEU A 259 -2.81 -4.50 -14.25
N ILE A 260 -2.54 -3.23 -13.97
CA ILE A 260 -1.27 -2.57 -14.36
C ILE A 260 -0.08 -3.32 -13.75
N GLN A 261 -0.16 -3.69 -12.46
CA GLN A 261 0.87 -4.45 -11.77
C GLN A 261 1.13 -5.82 -12.40
N GLY A 262 0.08 -6.47 -12.95
CA GLY A 262 0.20 -7.71 -13.70
C GLY A 262 0.85 -7.54 -15.07
N CYS A 263 0.52 -6.48 -15.78
CA CYS A 263 1.06 -6.20 -17.13
C CYS A 263 2.52 -5.71 -17.10
N LEU A 264 2.90 -4.95 -16.06
CA LEU A 264 4.21 -4.29 -16.00
C LEU A 264 5.40 -5.25 -16.12
N PRO A 265 5.50 -6.37 -15.38
CA PRO A 265 6.60 -7.32 -15.52
C PRO A 265 6.67 -7.96 -16.91
N VAL A 266 5.50 -8.26 -17.51
CA VAL A 266 5.42 -8.85 -18.87
C VAL A 266 6.00 -7.88 -19.88
N MET A 267 5.60 -6.61 -19.83
CA MET A 267 6.13 -5.58 -20.72
C MET A 267 7.64 -5.37 -20.52
N ARG A 268 8.10 -5.31 -19.27
CA ARG A 268 9.51 -5.10 -18.94
C ARG A 268 10.40 -6.28 -19.35
N PHE A 269 9.91 -7.50 -19.15
CA PHE A 269 10.61 -8.70 -19.62
C PHE A 269 10.79 -8.69 -21.14
N ASN A 270 9.72 -8.43 -21.91
CA ASN A 270 9.78 -8.40 -23.38
C ASN A 270 10.61 -7.22 -23.90
N TYR A 271 10.58 -6.07 -23.22
CA TYR A 271 11.47 -4.95 -23.52
C TYR A 271 12.95 -5.36 -23.34
N GLY A 272 13.28 -5.98 -22.20
CA GLY A 272 14.62 -6.50 -21.95
C GLY A 272 15.08 -7.55 -22.96
N ALA A 273 14.15 -8.40 -23.43
CA ALA A 273 14.39 -9.41 -24.44
C ALA A 273 14.49 -8.88 -25.88
N GLY A 274 14.25 -7.59 -26.10
CA GLY A 274 14.20 -6.98 -27.46
C GLY A 274 12.99 -7.42 -28.29
N ASN A 275 11.97 -8.04 -27.68
CA ASN A 275 10.78 -8.54 -28.39
C ASN A 275 9.70 -7.44 -28.48
N SER A 276 9.83 -6.57 -29.49
CA SER A 276 8.92 -5.44 -29.69
C SER A 276 7.48 -5.87 -29.98
N GLU A 277 7.27 -6.96 -30.70
CA GLU A 277 5.94 -7.45 -31.06
C GLU A 277 5.14 -7.86 -29.80
N ARG A 278 5.74 -8.68 -28.94
CA ARG A 278 5.12 -9.08 -27.67
C ARG A 278 4.97 -7.91 -26.69
N LEU A 279 5.89 -6.95 -26.72
CA LEU A 279 5.78 -5.72 -25.92
C LEU A 279 4.55 -4.91 -26.34
N HIS A 280 4.37 -4.67 -27.64
CA HIS A 280 3.21 -3.93 -28.16
C HIS A 280 1.89 -4.68 -27.92
N SER A 281 1.90 -6.00 -28.07
CA SER A 281 0.73 -6.83 -27.75
C SER A 281 0.34 -6.73 -26.28
N ALA A 282 1.30 -6.86 -25.37
CA ALA A 282 1.06 -6.73 -23.93
C ALA A 282 0.54 -5.34 -23.56
N PHE A 283 1.09 -4.28 -24.17
CA PHE A 283 0.63 -2.92 -23.99
C PHE A 283 -0.81 -2.73 -24.49
N ARG A 284 -1.09 -3.17 -25.71
CA ARG A 284 -2.42 -3.06 -26.33
C ARG A 284 -3.49 -3.79 -25.51
N TYR A 285 -3.26 -5.05 -25.17
CA TYR A 285 -4.22 -5.82 -24.35
C TYR A 285 -4.36 -5.24 -22.94
N GLY A 286 -3.28 -4.82 -22.31
CA GLY A 286 -3.31 -4.15 -21.02
C GLY A 286 -4.13 -2.86 -21.06
N THR A 287 -3.93 -2.03 -22.09
CA THR A 287 -4.70 -0.78 -22.27
C THR A 287 -6.18 -1.06 -22.49
N VAL A 288 -6.53 -2.03 -23.33
CA VAL A 288 -7.93 -2.40 -23.59
C VAL A 288 -8.62 -2.88 -22.31
N LEU A 289 -7.95 -3.76 -21.52
CA LEU A 289 -8.50 -4.26 -20.28
C LEU A 289 -8.70 -3.14 -19.24
N VAL A 290 -7.69 -2.29 -19.05
CA VAL A 290 -7.76 -1.15 -18.12
C VAL A 290 -8.86 -0.17 -18.54
N THR A 291 -8.92 0.19 -19.82
CA THR A 291 -9.95 1.10 -20.35
C THR A 291 -11.34 0.50 -20.20
N GLY A 292 -11.52 -0.78 -20.53
CA GLY A 292 -12.79 -1.48 -20.33
C GLY A 292 -13.24 -1.48 -18.87
N MET A 293 -12.30 -1.73 -17.92
CA MET A 293 -12.59 -1.70 -16.51
C MET A 293 -12.98 -0.29 -16.00
N MET A 294 -12.28 0.74 -16.49
CA MET A 294 -12.61 2.13 -16.18
C MET A 294 -13.99 2.52 -16.72
N ILE A 295 -14.32 2.12 -17.97
CA ILE A 295 -15.64 2.35 -18.57
C ILE A 295 -16.73 1.65 -17.73
N LEU A 296 -16.54 0.39 -17.36
CA LEU A 296 -17.50 -0.35 -16.53
C LEU A 296 -17.69 0.32 -15.17
N GLY A 297 -16.60 0.75 -14.52
CA GLY A 297 -16.67 1.49 -13.27
C GLY A 297 -17.41 2.82 -13.39
N THR A 298 -17.13 3.58 -14.44
CA THR A 298 -17.82 4.84 -14.73
C THR A 298 -19.30 4.62 -15.01
N LEU A 299 -19.65 3.62 -15.81
CA LEU A 299 -21.04 3.27 -16.08
C LEU A 299 -21.78 2.83 -14.81
N ALA A 300 -21.14 2.07 -13.93
CA ALA A 300 -21.73 1.69 -12.66
C ALA A 300 -22.08 2.93 -11.79
N VAL A 301 -21.17 3.90 -11.71
CA VAL A 301 -21.39 5.16 -10.97
C VAL A 301 -22.48 6.01 -11.61
N LEU A 302 -22.55 6.10 -12.95
CA LEU A 302 -23.54 6.88 -13.67
C LEU A 302 -24.94 6.27 -13.62
N LEU A 303 -25.05 4.94 -13.73
CA LEU A 303 -26.33 4.24 -13.80
C LEU A 303 -26.93 3.96 -12.42
N PHE A 304 -26.10 3.76 -11.40
CA PHE A 304 -26.51 3.33 -10.07
C PHE A 304 -26.08 4.30 -8.94
N PRO A 305 -26.14 5.64 -9.11
CA PRO A 305 -25.64 6.56 -8.10
C PRO A 305 -26.44 6.50 -6.78
N ALA A 306 -27.76 6.30 -6.86
CA ALA A 306 -28.62 6.21 -5.68
C ALA A 306 -28.30 4.96 -4.84
N GLN A 307 -28.16 3.80 -5.47
CA GLN A 307 -27.84 2.55 -4.80
C GLN A 307 -26.43 2.58 -4.17
N ILE A 308 -25.49 3.21 -4.84
CA ILE A 308 -24.14 3.40 -4.32
C ILE A 308 -24.16 4.27 -3.06
N LEU A 309 -24.91 5.37 -3.06
CA LEU A 309 -25.03 6.25 -1.91
C LEU A 309 -25.76 5.57 -0.74
N GLU A 310 -26.75 4.73 -1.00
CA GLU A 310 -27.44 3.93 0.03
C GLU A 310 -26.49 3.02 0.82
N LEU A 311 -25.46 2.47 0.17
CA LEU A 311 -24.44 1.66 0.86
C LEU A 311 -23.65 2.44 1.92
N PHE A 312 -23.64 3.77 1.82
CA PHE A 312 -22.95 4.66 2.76
C PHE A 312 -23.91 5.34 3.76
N THR A 313 -25.14 4.85 3.91
CA THR A 313 -26.16 5.43 4.81
C THR A 313 -26.35 6.94 4.61
N ALA A 314 -26.36 7.36 3.34
CA ALA A 314 -26.44 8.77 2.97
C ALA A 314 -27.74 9.40 3.46
N SER A 315 -27.66 10.59 4.09
CA SER A 315 -28.82 11.43 4.42
C SER A 315 -29.55 11.87 3.14
N GLU A 316 -30.82 12.25 3.24
CA GLU A 316 -31.57 12.74 2.07
C GLU A 316 -30.89 13.94 1.40
N ALA A 317 -30.31 14.86 2.17
CA ALA A 317 -29.53 15.99 1.66
C ALA A 317 -28.29 15.53 0.89
N MET A 318 -27.56 14.54 1.41
CA MET A 318 -26.41 13.95 0.74
C MET A 318 -26.82 13.17 -0.52
N ARG A 319 -27.98 12.53 -0.52
CA ARG A 319 -28.50 11.77 -1.66
C ARG A 319 -28.92 12.69 -2.81
N SER A 320 -29.70 13.75 -2.54
CA SER A 320 -30.12 14.69 -3.57
C SER A 320 -28.96 15.43 -4.24
N PHE A 321 -28.01 15.91 -3.44
CA PHE A 321 -26.79 16.54 -3.93
C PHE A 321 -25.88 15.52 -4.66
N GLY A 322 -25.68 14.37 -4.07
CA GLY A 322 -24.72 13.37 -4.53
C GLY A 322 -25.10 12.71 -5.85
N ILE A 323 -26.40 12.49 -6.14
CA ILE A 323 -26.85 11.95 -7.43
C ILE A 323 -26.50 12.91 -8.57
N SER A 324 -26.69 14.22 -8.38
CA SER A 324 -26.30 15.22 -9.37
C SER A 324 -24.79 15.36 -9.52
N ALA A 325 -24.04 15.24 -8.43
CA ALA A 325 -22.57 15.36 -8.44
C ALA A 325 -21.85 14.12 -8.98
N MET A 326 -22.49 12.93 -8.95
CA MET A 326 -21.95 11.69 -9.54
C MET A 326 -22.19 11.59 -11.06
N ARG A 327 -23.13 12.33 -11.60
CA ARG A 327 -23.43 12.41 -13.05
C ARG A 327 -22.66 13.51 -13.73
#